data_b4d6edd49539d2f0f4b826266345427b
#
_entry.id   b4d6edd49539d2f0f4b826266345427b
#
_cell.length_a   1.000
_cell.length_b   1.000
_cell.length_c   1.000
_cell.angle_alpha   90.00
_cell.angle_beta   90.00
_cell.angle_gamma   90.00
#
_symmetry.space_group_name_H-M   'P 1'
#
loop_
_entity.id
_entity.type
_entity.pdbx_description
1 polymer ?
#
loop_
_entity_poly.entity_id
_entity_poly.type
_entity_poly.pdbx_seq_one_letter_code
_entity_poly.pdbx_strand_id
1 'polypeptide(L)'
;MNKKPVSYLQTDPRWKNLDYSAKGESTTIGASGCGPTAAAMLIETLTGKKFTPVDACKWSLDHGYKAPHQGTYYAYFEPQFKAFGLTCYQLSWVNTYHKPDHANHDKAFELLKQGYYLIALMKKGTWTSSGHFVVVWWEDGKVRINDPASTRDVRVNGDIRTFRNECAYYWVVDARDYNKEEPDMTEKQTKEIAKQVVKEANPVYVDVKDVPSFWQPPIQELLDLGILNGGTSAEDNPTDVNLSRDTIKAVVLMKAYIDAKYGGDKNG
;
A
#
# COMPACT_ATOMS: atom_id res chain seq x y z
N MET A 1 7.63 -6.90 15.35
CA MET A 1 6.69 -8.04 15.59
C MET A 1 5.64 -8.02 14.48
N ASN A 2 5.21 -9.16 13.95
CA ASN A 2 4.17 -9.14 12.90
C ASN A 2 2.84 -8.69 13.49
N LYS A 3 2.15 -7.77 12.81
CA LYS A 3 0.79 -7.40 13.17
C LYS A 3 -0.13 -8.61 12.97
N LYS A 4 -0.99 -8.91 13.95
CA LYS A 4 -2.00 -9.96 13.81
C LYS A 4 -2.90 -9.66 12.60
N PRO A 5 -3.04 -10.57 11.62
CA PRO A 5 -3.90 -10.34 10.46
C PRO A 5 -5.36 -10.18 10.84
N VAL A 6 -6.05 -9.31 10.10
CA VAL A 6 -7.52 -9.29 10.10
C VAL A 6 -8.01 -10.71 9.78
N SER A 7 -9.07 -11.15 10.45
CA SER A 7 -9.64 -12.48 10.22
C SER A 7 -10.96 -12.39 9.48
N TYR A 8 -11.05 -13.09 8.36
CA TYR A 8 -12.27 -13.27 7.56
C TYR A 8 -12.59 -14.75 7.38
N LEU A 9 -13.87 -15.07 7.48
CA LEU A 9 -14.38 -16.39 7.08
C LEU A 9 -15.04 -16.27 5.69
N GLN A 10 -14.62 -17.09 4.73
CA GLN A 10 -15.30 -17.19 3.43
C GLN A 10 -16.78 -17.61 3.60
N THR A 11 -17.08 -18.31 4.70
CA THR A 11 -18.41 -18.80 5.05
C THR A 11 -19.26 -17.80 5.84
N ASP A 12 -18.79 -16.55 6.03
CA ASP A 12 -19.55 -15.51 6.72
C ASP A 12 -20.91 -15.27 6.02
N PRO A 13 -22.03 -15.20 6.76
CA PRO A 13 -23.37 -14.99 6.20
C PRO A 13 -23.48 -13.77 5.28
N ARG A 14 -22.66 -12.75 5.47
CA ARG A 14 -22.65 -11.51 4.67
C ARG A 14 -22.30 -11.74 3.20
N TRP A 15 -21.47 -12.75 2.89
CA TRP A 15 -20.98 -12.99 1.53
C TRP A 15 -20.89 -14.45 1.09
N LYS A 16 -21.08 -15.43 1.97
CA LYS A 16 -20.89 -16.84 1.63
C LYS A 16 -21.69 -17.30 0.40
N ASN A 17 -22.86 -16.69 0.16
CA ASN A 17 -23.75 -17.05 -0.92
C ASN A 17 -23.57 -16.17 -2.18
N LEU A 18 -22.69 -15.18 -2.14
CA LEU A 18 -22.39 -14.36 -3.31
C LEU A 18 -21.65 -15.18 -4.35
N ASP A 19 -21.91 -14.88 -5.63
CA ASP A 19 -21.31 -15.57 -6.76
C ASP A 19 -19.79 -15.42 -6.79
N TYR A 20 -19.11 -16.53 -7.03
CA TYR A 20 -17.68 -16.59 -7.35
C TYR A 20 -17.45 -17.68 -8.39
N SER A 21 -18.05 -17.51 -9.58
CA SER A 21 -18.10 -18.50 -10.64
C SER A 21 -17.25 -18.11 -11.84
N ALA A 22 -16.46 -19.04 -12.36
CA ALA A 22 -15.93 -18.94 -13.71
C ALA A 22 -17.03 -19.25 -14.74
N LYS A 23 -16.78 -18.93 -16.01
CA LYS A 23 -17.73 -19.22 -17.09
C LYS A 23 -18.04 -20.72 -17.14
N GLY A 24 -19.32 -21.07 -17.11
CA GLY A 24 -19.79 -22.46 -17.24
C GLY A 24 -19.92 -23.21 -15.91
N GLU A 25 -19.77 -22.53 -14.78
CA GLU A 25 -20.04 -23.13 -13.46
C GLU A 25 -20.99 -22.24 -12.63
N SER A 26 -21.46 -22.77 -11.50
CA SER A 26 -22.18 -22.02 -10.48
C SER A 26 -21.59 -22.37 -9.11
N THR A 27 -20.89 -21.43 -8.49
CA THR A 27 -20.28 -21.60 -7.18
C THR A 27 -20.27 -20.27 -6.42
N THR A 28 -19.90 -20.29 -5.16
CA THR A 28 -20.00 -19.12 -4.29
C THR A 28 -18.67 -18.84 -3.57
N ILE A 29 -18.56 -17.64 -2.98
CA ILE A 29 -17.45 -17.27 -2.11
C ILE A 29 -17.27 -18.31 -1.00
N GLY A 30 -18.36 -18.71 -0.35
CA GLY A 30 -18.35 -19.72 0.71
C GLY A 30 -17.81 -21.08 0.28
N ALA A 31 -18.01 -21.46 -0.98
CA ALA A 31 -17.60 -22.75 -1.50
C ALA A 31 -16.14 -22.77 -2.04
N SER A 32 -15.69 -21.69 -2.68
CA SER A 32 -14.42 -21.69 -3.43
C SER A 32 -13.54 -20.45 -3.23
N GLY A 33 -13.93 -19.53 -2.34
CA GLY A 33 -13.28 -18.23 -2.14
C GLY A 33 -12.09 -18.20 -1.16
N CYS A 34 -11.52 -19.33 -0.76
CA CYS A 34 -10.44 -19.37 0.24
C CYS A 34 -9.20 -18.54 -0.15
N GLY A 35 -8.77 -18.61 -1.41
CA GLY A 35 -7.61 -17.83 -1.91
C GLY A 35 -7.82 -16.32 -1.80
N PRO A 36 -8.87 -15.77 -2.42
CA PRO A 36 -9.19 -14.34 -2.28
C PRO A 36 -9.44 -13.91 -0.83
N THR A 37 -10.07 -14.75 0.00
CA THR A 37 -10.27 -14.43 1.42
C THR A 37 -8.94 -14.34 2.17
N ALA A 38 -8.00 -15.25 1.89
CA ALA A 38 -6.65 -15.19 2.46
C ALA A 38 -5.89 -13.93 2.02
N ALA A 39 -5.98 -13.56 0.74
CA ALA A 39 -5.39 -12.33 0.23
C ALA A 39 -6.02 -11.08 0.88
N ALA A 40 -7.35 -11.02 1.01
CA ALA A 40 -8.06 -9.92 1.65
C ALA A 40 -7.60 -9.68 3.08
N MET A 41 -7.40 -10.74 3.87
CA MET A 41 -6.88 -10.63 5.24
C MET A 41 -5.53 -9.89 5.29
N LEU A 42 -4.59 -10.25 4.43
CA LEU A 42 -3.26 -9.66 4.43
C LEU A 42 -3.25 -8.25 3.82
N ILE A 43 -3.97 -8.04 2.71
CA ILE A 43 -4.05 -6.72 2.07
C ILE A 43 -4.64 -5.69 3.03
N GLU A 44 -5.78 -5.99 3.69
CA GLU A 44 -6.36 -5.08 4.67
C GLU A 44 -5.42 -4.85 5.86
N THR A 45 -4.79 -5.92 6.36
CA THR A 45 -3.86 -5.82 7.49
C THR A 45 -2.68 -4.90 7.19
N LEU A 46 -2.09 -5.02 6.01
CA LEU A 46 -0.87 -4.32 5.64
C LEU A 46 -1.14 -2.90 5.16
N THR A 47 -2.22 -2.68 4.42
CA THR A 47 -2.53 -1.36 3.87
C THR A 47 -3.39 -0.49 4.80
N GLY A 48 -4.03 -1.09 5.81
CA GLY A 48 -5.03 -0.40 6.65
C GLY A 48 -6.31 -0.02 5.90
N LYS A 49 -6.41 -0.32 4.60
CA LYS A 49 -7.59 -0.03 3.78
C LYS A 49 -8.54 -1.20 3.82
N LYS A 50 -9.83 -0.92 4.00
CA LYS A 50 -10.86 -1.94 3.96
C LYS A 50 -10.83 -2.69 2.63
N PHE A 51 -10.63 -4.01 2.70
CA PHE A 51 -10.61 -4.90 1.54
C PHE A 51 -11.16 -6.26 1.95
N THR A 52 -12.38 -6.53 1.52
CA THR A 52 -13.17 -7.69 1.97
C THR A 52 -12.98 -8.91 1.07
N PRO A 53 -13.42 -10.11 1.50
CA PRO A 53 -13.51 -11.27 0.60
C PRO A 53 -14.32 -11.01 -0.68
N VAL A 54 -15.34 -10.13 -0.62
CA VAL A 54 -16.13 -9.73 -1.80
C VAL A 54 -15.27 -8.98 -2.80
N ASP A 55 -14.50 -7.99 -2.33
CA ASP A 55 -13.63 -7.19 -3.18
C ASP A 55 -12.55 -8.05 -3.84
N ALA A 56 -11.94 -8.94 -3.07
CA ALA A 56 -10.90 -9.85 -3.55
C ALA A 56 -11.43 -10.88 -4.56
N CYS A 57 -12.61 -11.46 -4.31
CA CYS A 57 -13.26 -12.38 -5.25
C CYS A 57 -13.67 -11.66 -6.55
N LYS A 58 -14.23 -10.45 -6.43
CA LYS A 58 -14.57 -9.65 -7.60
C LYS A 58 -13.32 -9.36 -8.44
N TRP A 59 -12.24 -8.89 -7.81
CA TRP A 59 -10.98 -8.64 -8.51
C TRP A 59 -10.45 -9.90 -9.21
N SER A 60 -10.54 -11.07 -8.54
CA SER A 60 -10.13 -12.37 -9.09
C SER A 60 -10.94 -12.73 -10.35
N LEU A 61 -12.24 -12.50 -10.34
CA LEU A 61 -13.14 -12.72 -11.50
C LEU A 61 -12.80 -11.77 -12.64
N ASP A 62 -12.70 -10.47 -12.35
CA ASP A 62 -12.44 -9.42 -13.35
C ASP A 62 -11.11 -9.64 -14.08
N HIS A 63 -10.15 -10.32 -13.44
CA HIS A 63 -8.81 -10.60 -14.01
C HIS A 63 -8.61 -12.05 -14.44
N GLY A 64 -9.67 -12.88 -14.41
CA GLY A 64 -9.62 -14.25 -14.92
C GLY A 64 -8.87 -15.25 -14.03
N TYR A 65 -8.77 -14.99 -12.72
CA TYR A 65 -8.04 -15.86 -11.79
C TYR A 65 -8.93 -16.90 -11.10
N LYS A 66 -10.22 -16.93 -11.35
CA LYS A 66 -11.09 -18.02 -10.87
C LYS A 66 -10.93 -19.24 -11.78
N ALA A 67 -10.45 -20.34 -11.23
CA ALA A 67 -10.28 -21.60 -11.95
C ALA A 67 -11.62 -22.35 -12.07
N PRO A 68 -12.07 -22.76 -13.29
CA PRO A 68 -13.33 -23.48 -13.47
C PRO A 68 -13.36 -24.79 -12.65
N HIS A 69 -14.47 -25.02 -11.95
CA HIS A 69 -14.70 -26.19 -11.10
C HIS A 69 -13.66 -26.41 -9.98
N GLN A 70 -12.89 -25.37 -9.67
CA GLN A 70 -11.86 -25.36 -8.63
C GLN A 70 -11.95 -24.06 -7.83
N GLY A 71 -10.92 -23.73 -7.06
CA GLY A 71 -10.79 -22.45 -6.36
C GLY A 71 -10.20 -21.36 -7.25
N THR A 72 -9.09 -20.84 -6.84
CA THR A 72 -8.37 -19.73 -7.48
C THR A 72 -7.06 -20.25 -8.09
N TYR A 73 -6.70 -19.78 -9.29
CA TYR A 73 -5.40 -20.09 -9.88
C TYR A 73 -4.25 -19.64 -8.98
N TYR A 74 -3.16 -20.41 -8.96
CA TYR A 74 -1.98 -20.09 -8.15
C TYR A 74 -1.32 -18.77 -8.56
N ALA A 75 -1.45 -18.38 -9.83
CA ALA A 75 -0.95 -17.13 -10.37
C ALA A 75 -1.70 -15.88 -9.87
N TYR A 76 -2.76 -16.03 -9.08
CA TYR A 76 -3.59 -14.93 -8.57
C TYR A 76 -2.85 -14.04 -7.57
N PHE A 77 -2.08 -14.63 -6.66
CA PHE A 77 -1.58 -13.89 -5.48
C PHE A 77 -0.63 -12.76 -5.85
N GLU A 78 0.38 -13.01 -6.67
CA GLU A 78 1.38 -11.99 -7.02
C GLU A 78 0.77 -10.73 -7.65
N PRO A 79 -0.09 -10.82 -8.70
CA PRO A 79 -0.74 -9.66 -9.28
C PRO A 79 -1.71 -8.95 -8.33
N GLN A 80 -2.45 -9.69 -7.51
CA GLN A 80 -3.37 -9.10 -6.55
C GLN A 80 -2.63 -8.26 -5.51
N PHE A 81 -1.57 -8.78 -4.91
CA PHE A 81 -0.75 -8.03 -3.95
C PHE A 81 -0.06 -6.84 -4.60
N LYS A 82 0.47 -7.02 -5.82
CA LYS A 82 1.10 -5.94 -6.59
C LYS A 82 0.13 -4.78 -6.86
N ALA A 83 -1.16 -5.04 -7.08
CA ALA A 83 -2.18 -4.00 -7.26
C ALA A 83 -2.34 -3.08 -6.04
N PHE A 84 -1.86 -3.51 -4.87
CA PHE A 84 -1.81 -2.72 -3.63
C PHE A 84 -0.41 -2.24 -3.25
N GLY A 85 0.56 -2.35 -4.15
CA GLY A 85 1.95 -1.98 -3.89
C GLY A 85 2.70 -2.94 -2.96
N LEU A 86 2.15 -4.14 -2.75
CA LEU A 86 2.72 -5.16 -1.87
C LEU A 86 3.55 -6.16 -2.68
N THR A 87 4.67 -6.61 -2.12
CA THR A 87 5.50 -7.66 -2.72
C THR A 87 5.00 -9.03 -2.29
N CYS A 88 4.68 -9.86 -3.27
CA CYS A 88 4.32 -11.27 -3.06
C CYS A 88 5.05 -12.12 -4.09
N TYR A 89 5.54 -13.29 -3.69
CA TYR A 89 6.15 -14.26 -4.60
C TYR A 89 5.95 -15.69 -4.11
N GLN A 90 5.85 -16.63 -5.04
CA GLN A 90 5.76 -18.03 -4.72
C GLN A 90 7.13 -18.56 -4.29
N LEU A 91 7.21 -19.18 -3.11
CA LEU A 91 8.38 -19.95 -2.71
C LEU A 91 8.40 -21.27 -3.49
N SER A 92 9.59 -21.76 -3.82
CA SER A 92 9.76 -23.06 -4.48
C SER A 92 8.94 -24.17 -3.79
N TRP A 93 8.56 -25.20 -4.54
CA TRP A 93 7.76 -26.31 -4.05
C TRP A 93 8.29 -26.88 -2.72
N VAL A 94 7.43 -26.90 -1.70
CA VAL A 94 7.77 -27.43 -0.37
C VAL A 94 7.32 -28.89 -0.21
N ASN A 95 6.31 -29.28 -1.01
CA ASN A 95 5.79 -30.64 -0.99
C ASN A 95 5.14 -30.95 -2.34
N THR A 96 5.77 -31.79 -3.13
CA THR A 96 5.27 -32.22 -4.44
C THR A 96 4.22 -33.34 -4.32
N TYR A 97 3.30 -33.30 -3.36
CA TYR A 97 2.35 -34.36 -3.05
C TYR A 97 2.98 -35.73 -2.70
N HIS A 98 4.24 -35.94 -3.07
CA HIS A 98 4.92 -37.24 -2.93
C HIS A 98 6.22 -37.18 -2.11
N LYS A 99 6.86 -36.00 -1.99
CA LYS A 99 8.11 -35.83 -1.24
C LYS A 99 8.11 -34.52 -0.46
N PRO A 100 8.13 -34.55 0.88
CA PRO A 100 8.29 -33.33 1.68
C PRO A 100 9.67 -32.72 1.42
N ASP A 101 9.71 -31.41 1.16
CA ASP A 101 10.94 -30.62 1.09
C ASP A 101 11.12 -29.85 2.41
N HIS A 102 11.84 -30.44 3.34
CA HIS A 102 12.08 -29.86 4.66
C HIS A 102 12.88 -28.55 4.60
N ALA A 103 13.78 -28.41 3.62
CA ALA A 103 14.58 -27.19 3.48
C ALA A 103 13.70 -25.97 3.15
N ASN A 104 12.71 -26.11 2.26
CA ASN A 104 11.79 -25.04 1.94
C ASN A 104 10.80 -24.74 3.07
N HIS A 105 10.39 -25.71 3.87
CA HIS A 105 9.63 -25.46 5.09
C HIS A 105 10.44 -24.64 6.09
N ASP A 106 11.70 -24.99 6.31
CA ASP A 106 12.57 -24.26 7.22
C ASP A 106 12.80 -22.83 6.74
N LYS A 107 13.05 -22.63 5.44
CA LYS A 107 13.15 -21.31 4.84
C LYS A 107 11.86 -20.50 5.02
N ALA A 108 10.69 -21.09 4.81
CA ALA A 108 9.40 -20.43 5.01
C ALA A 108 9.24 -19.96 6.47
N PHE A 109 9.59 -20.79 7.44
CA PHE A 109 9.49 -20.44 8.85
C PHE A 109 10.53 -19.39 9.29
N GLU A 110 11.75 -19.41 8.72
CA GLU A 110 12.72 -18.35 8.95
C GLU A 110 12.22 -16.99 8.40
N LEU A 111 11.55 -16.97 7.24
CA LEU A 111 10.92 -15.77 6.71
C LEU A 111 9.80 -15.24 7.63
N LEU A 112 8.97 -16.14 8.21
CA LEU A 112 7.97 -15.74 9.21
C LEU A 112 8.61 -15.03 10.42
N LYS A 113 9.70 -15.57 10.95
CA LYS A 113 10.43 -14.95 12.07
C LYS A 113 11.04 -13.58 11.71
N GLN A 114 11.35 -13.37 10.42
CA GLN A 114 11.88 -12.11 9.89
C GLN A 114 10.80 -11.06 9.62
N GLY A 115 9.52 -11.33 9.86
CA GLY A 115 8.44 -10.38 9.68
C GLY A 115 7.66 -10.51 8.37
N TYR A 116 7.87 -11.57 7.59
CA TYR A 116 7.03 -11.89 6.45
C TYR A 116 5.75 -12.59 6.88
N TYR A 117 4.74 -12.54 6.02
CA TYR A 117 3.56 -13.41 6.12
C TYR A 117 3.61 -14.47 5.04
N LEU A 118 2.90 -15.57 5.25
CA LEU A 118 2.74 -16.60 4.23
C LEU A 118 1.26 -16.84 3.93
N ILE A 119 0.96 -17.15 2.67
CA ILE A 119 -0.23 -17.88 2.28
C ILE A 119 0.21 -19.31 1.99
N ALA A 120 -0.38 -20.27 2.69
CA ALA A 120 -0.06 -21.69 2.52
C ALA A 120 -1.18 -22.40 1.78
N LEU A 121 -0.85 -23.19 0.76
CA LEU A 121 -1.77 -24.15 0.13
C LEU A 121 -1.69 -25.46 0.89
N MET A 122 -2.79 -25.81 1.54
CA MET A 122 -2.95 -27.09 2.22
C MET A 122 -3.52 -28.13 1.25
N LYS A 123 -2.95 -29.33 1.25
CA LYS A 123 -3.50 -30.52 0.57
C LYS A 123 -4.43 -31.29 1.50
N LYS A 124 -5.02 -32.36 0.99
CA LYS A 124 -5.96 -33.22 1.76
C LYS A 124 -5.40 -33.59 3.14
N GLY A 125 -6.16 -33.29 4.18
CA GLY A 125 -5.80 -33.54 5.57
C GLY A 125 -6.70 -32.76 6.55
N THR A 126 -6.11 -32.23 7.58
CA THR A 126 -6.79 -31.50 8.67
C THR A 126 -7.53 -30.25 8.18
N TRP A 127 -6.95 -29.53 7.21
CA TRP A 127 -7.49 -28.23 6.74
C TRP A 127 -8.49 -28.38 5.61
N THR A 128 -8.45 -29.47 4.85
CA THR A 128 -9.30 -29.62 3.66
C THR A 128 -9.37 -31.08 3.21
N SER A 129 -10.41 -31.42 2.47
CA SER A 129 -10.51 -32.69 1.75
C SER A 129 -9.85 -32.65 0.35
N SER A 130 -9.49 -31.47 -0.16
CA SER A 130 -8.92 -31.28 -1.51
C SER A 130 -7.74 -30.30 -1.49
N GLY A 131 -7.94 -29.02 -1.70
CA GLY A 131 -7.01 -27.92 -1.62
C GLY A 131 -7.60 -26.75 -0.84
N HIS A 132 -6.79 -26.01 -0.08
CA HIS A 132 -7.27 -24.90 0.73
C HIS A 132 -6.15 -23.92 1.03
N PHE A 133 -6.44 -22.62 0.97
CA PHE A 133 -5.48 -21.58 1.32
C PHE A 133 -5.71 -21.09 2.74
N VAL A 134 -4.63 -20.92 3.51
CA VAL A 134 -4.63 -20.36 4.85
C VAL A 134 -3.55 -19.28 4.97
N VAL A 135 -3.76 -18.31 5.85
CA VAL A 135 -2.77 -17.28 6.18
C VAL A 135 -1.95 -17.73 7.39
N VAL A 136 -0.64 -17.52 7.33
CA VAL A 136 0.30 -17.91 8.39
C VAL A 136 1.15 -16.72 8.79
N TRP A 137 1.32 -16.50 10.10
CA TRP A 137 2.19 -15.46 10.65
C TRP A 137 2.93 -15.92 11.90
N TRP A 138 3.89 -15.13 12.32
CA TRP A 138 4.67 -15.36 13.52
C TRP A 138 4.23 -14.42 14.64
N GLU A 139 3.84 -14.98 15.78
CA GLU A 139 3.41 -14.21 16.95
C GLU A 139 3.85 -14.92 18.23
N ASP A 140 4.47 -14.19 19.15
CA ASP A 140 4.88 -14.68 20.48
C ASP A 140 5.73 -15.97 20.44
N GLY A 141 6.67 -16.02 19.49
CA GLY A 141 7.54 -17.18 19.33
C GLY A 141 6.87 -18.40 18.68
N LYS A 142 5.66 -18.25 18.12
CA LYS A 142 4.87 -19.35 17.55
C LYS A 142 4.34 -19.04 16.16
N VAL A 143 4.15 -20.09 15.38
CA VAL A 143 3.40 -20.04 14.14
C VAL A 143 1.91 -19.98 14.46
N ARG A 144 1.21 -19.01 13.86
CA ARG A 144 -0.24 -18.82 13.94
C ARG A 144 -0.88 -18.99 12.56
N ILE A 145 -2.11 -19.40 12.53
CA ILE A 145 -2.84 -19.67 11.29
C ILE A 145 -4.20 -18.98 11.33
N ASN A 146 -4.54 -18.19 10.28
CA ASN A 146 -5.90 -17.76 9.99
C ASN A 146 -6.45 -18.64 8.86
N ASP A 147 -7.50 -19.37 9.16
CA ASP A 147 -8.17 -20.25 8.21
C ASP A 147 -9.45 -19.60 7.69
N PRO A 148 -9.56 -19.28 6.38
CA PRO A 148 -10.76 -18.73 5.79
C PRO A 148 -12.05 -19.57 5.98
N ALA A 149 -11.92 -20.85 6.25
CA ALA A 149 -13.07 -21.76 6.38
C ALA A 149 -13.39 -22.18 7.83
N SER A 150 -12.54 -21.83 8.81
CA SER A 150 -12.74 -22.36 10.16
C SER A 150 -12.01 -21.56 11.25
N THR A 151 -12.65 -21.45 12.41
CA THR A 151 -12.05 -20.94 13.65
C THR A 151 -11.73 -22.05 14.64
N ARG A 152 -11.84 -23.33 14.24
CA ARG A 152 -11.58 -24.46 15.12
C ARG A 152 -10.12 -24.48 15.56
N ASP A 153 -9.89 -24.73 16.84
CA ASP A 153 -8.57 -24.70 17.46
C ASP A 153 -7.56 -25.59 16.73
N VAL A 154 -7.94 -26.81 16.37
CA VAL A 154 -7.08 -27.74 15.62
C VAL A 154 -6.59 -27.20 14.28
N ARG A 155 -7.26 -26.20 13.71
CA ARG A 155 -6.89 -25.58 12.42
C ARG A 155 -6.16 -24.27 12.60
N VAL A 156 -6.47 -23.48 13.62
CA VAL A 156 -5.84 -22.18 13.87
C VAL A 156 -4.60 -22.26 14.78
N ASN A 157 -4.57 -23.27 15.67
CA ASN A 157 -3.43 -23.58 16.55
C ASN A 157 -2.91 -25.02 16.31
N GLY A 158 -3.01 -25.50 15.07
CA GLY A 158 -2.70 -26.86 14.72
C GLY A 158 -1.22 -27.23 14.95
N ASP A 159 -0.98 -28.52 15.09
CA ASP A 159 0.36 -29.07 15.23
C ASP A 159 1.24 -28.74 14.01
N ILE A 160 2.40 -28.14 14.26
CA ILE A 160 3.34 -27.69 13.23
C ILE A 160 3.85 -28.84 12.35
N ARG A 161 4.03 -30.02 12.91
CA ARG A 161 4.45 -31.19 12.15
C ARG A 161 3.39 -31.61 11.15
N THR A 162 2.13 -31.67 11.60
CA THR A 162 0.97 -31.95 10.75
C THR A 162 0.83 -30.89 9.66
N PHE A 163 0.93 -29.60 10.04
CA PHE A 163 0.87 -28.48 9.08
C PHE A 163 1.95 -28.63 7.98
N ARG A 164 3.21 -28.86 8.34
CA ARG A 164 4.31 -29.06 7.38
C ARG A 164 4.03 -30.24 6.44
N ASN A 165 3.53 -31.34 6.96
CA ASN A 165 3.23 -32.54 6.17
C ASN A 165 2.07 -32.32 5.19
N GLU A 166 1.11 -31.46 5.53
CA GLU A 166 -0.10 -31.20 4.73
C GLU A 166 0.04 -29.94 3.85
N CYS A 167 1.08 -29.13 3.99
CA CYS A 167 1.33 -27.98 3.14
C CYS A 167 2.00 -28.37 1.83
N ALA A 168 1.48 -27.88 0.71
CA ALA A 168 2.01 -28.10 -0.64
C ALA A 168 2.87 -26.94 -1.14
N TYR A 169 2.45 -25.68 -0.90
CA TYR A 169 3.12 -24.48 -1.40
C TYR A 169 3.02 -23.33 -0.43
N TYR A 170 3.93 -22.38 -0.55
CA TYR A 170 3.88 -21.09 0.10
C TYR A 170 3.98 -19.94 -0.90
N TRP A 171 3.21 -18.90 -0.67
CA TRP A 171 3.44 -17.55 -1.17
C TRP A 171 3.90 -16.69 -0.01
N VAL A 172 5.01 -15.99 -0.22
CA VAL A 172 5.62 -15.10 0.75
C VAL A 172 5.12 -13.68 0.47
N VAL A 173 4.60 -13.02 1.49
CA VAL A 173 4.18 -11.62 1.42
C VAL A 173 5.13 -10.79 2.27
N ASP A 174 5.86 -9.87 1.61
CA ASP A 174 6.80 -8.99 2.31
C ASP A 174 6.03 -7.85 2.98
N ALA A 175 6.10 -7.84 4.29
CA ALA A 175 5.42 -6.86 5.12
C ALA A 175 6.39 -6.04 5.98
N ARG A 176 7.70 -6.16 5.76
CA ARG A 176 8.71 -5.55 6.62
C ARG A 176 8.63 -4.04 6.62
N ASP A 177 8.30 -3.43 5.50
CA ASP A 177 8.12 -1.98 5.42
C ASP A 177 6.81 -1.49 6.06
N TYR A 178 5.80 -2.37 6.16
CA TYR A 178 4.51 -2.10 6.79
C TYR A 178 4.47 -2.45 8.28
N ASN A 179 5.41 -3.30 8.74
CA ASN A 179 5.56 -3.66 10.15
C ASN A 179 6.54 -2.75 10.90
N LYS A 180 7.18 -1.81 10.21
CA LYS A 180 7.87 -0.72 10.89
C LYS A 180 6.77 0.05 11.61
N GLU A 181 6.79 0.04 12.94
CA GLU A 181 6.06 1.04 13.72
C GLU A 181 6.49 2.39 13.13
N GLU A 182 5.54 3.14 12.55
CA GLU A 182 5.82 4.54 12.29
C GLU A 182 6.26 5.10 13.65
N PRO A 183 7.45 5.72 13.74
CA PRO A 183 7.88 6.28 15.01
C PRO A 183 6.74 7.19 15.46
N ASP A 184 6.27 6.98 16.68
CA ASP A 184 5.19 7.77 17.29
C ASP A 184 5.66 9.22 17.26
N MET A 185 5.29 9.92 16.18
CA MET A 185 5.77 11.28 15.93
C MET A 185 5.11 12.16 16.96
N THR A 186 5.93 12.72 17.84
CA THR A 186 5.43 13.70 18.80
C THR A 186 4.75 14.84 18.05
N GLU A 187 3.76 15.47 18.66
CA GLU A 187 3.08 16.66 18.09
C GLU A 187 4.08 17.73 17.62
N LYS A 188 5.21 17.84 18.32
CA LYS A 188 6.31 18.73 17.96
C LYS A 188 6.99 18.34 16.64
N GLN A 189 7.29 17.04 16.44
CA GLN A 189 7.89 16.54 15.19
C GLN A 189 6.94 16.68 14.01
N THR A 190 5.65 16.37 14.20
CA THR A 190 4.61 16.59 13.19
C THR A 190 4.51 18.05 12.78
N LYS A 191 4.53 18.98 13.74
CA LYS A 191 4.53 20.41 13.47
C LYS A 191 5.79 20.87 12.72
N GLU A 192 6.97 20.37 13.08
CA GLU A 192 8.22 20.74 12.39
C GLU A 192 8.25 20.21 10.95
N ILE A 193 7.82 18.96 10.72
CA ILE A 193 7.73 18.41 9.36
C ILE A 193 6.68 19.19 8.53
N ALA A 194 5.53 19.50 9.11
CA ALA A 194 4.50 20.31 8.43
C ALA A 194 5.04 21.68 8.05
N LYS A 195 5.76 22.36 8.94
CA LYS A 195 6.42 23.64 8.64
C LYS A 195 7.45 23.50 7.51
N GLN A 196 8.26 22.45 7.52
CA GLN A 196 9.25 22.20 6.49
C GLN A 196 8.61 21.94 5.14
N VAL A 197 7.58 21.11 5.08
CA VAL A 197 6.81 20.83 3.85
C VAL A 197 6.17 22.12 3.29
N VAL A 198 5.57 22.95 4.14
CA VAL A 198 5.01 24.25 3.72
C VAL A 198 6.11 25.17 3.19
N LYS A 199 7.26 25.24 3.86
CA LYS A 199 8.40 26.05 3.43
C LYS A 199 8.99 25.58 2.09
N GLU A 200 9.08 24.27 1.88
CA GLU A 200 9.56 23.69 0.61
C GLU A 200 8.54 23.89 -0.54
N ALA A 201 7.24 23.75 -0.25
CA ALA A 201 6.18 23.92 -1.23
C ALA A 201 5.97 25.36 -1.64
N ASN A 202 6.14 26.31 -0.70
CA ASN A 202 5.95 27.75 -0.93
C ASN A 202 7.14 28.55 -0.31
N PRO A 203 8.34 28.44 -0.89
CA PRO A 203 9.51 29.14 -0.37
C PRO A 203 9.31 30.66 -0.39
N VAL A 204 9.85 31.33 0.63
CA VAL A 204 9.97 32.79 0.67
C VAL A 204 11.30 33.16 0.07
N TYR A 205 11.29 34.05 -0.92
CA TYR A 205 12.48 34.63 -1.52
C TYR A 205 12.81 35.93 -0.81
N VAL A 206 14.00 36.06 -0.29
CA VAL A 206 14.44 37.26 0.45
C VAL A 206 14.95 38.30 -0.51
N ASP A 207 15.69 37.91 -1.53
CA ASP A 207 16.32 38.81 -2.51
C ASP A 207 15.84 38.46 -3.93
N VAL A 208 15.81 39.41 -4.86
CA VAL A 208 15.45 39.21 -6.27
C VAL A 208 16.29 38.11 -6.91
N LYS A 209 17.60 38.01 -6.58
CA LYS A 209 18.49 36.98 -7.12
C LYS A 209 18.04 35.54 -6.75
N ASP A 210 17.32 35.37 -5.64
CA ASP A 210 16.84 34.10 -5.17
C ASP A 210 15.53 33.67 -5.89
N VAL A 211 14.86 34.62 -6.55
CA VAL A 211 13.68 34.38 -7.37
C VAL A 211 14.08 33.66 -8.67
N PRO A 212 13.28 32.69 -9.18
CA PRO A 212 13.55 32.09 -10.48
C PRO A 212 13.79 33.12 -11.58
N SER A 213 14.84 32.94 -12.38
CA SER A 213 15.36 33.93 -13.33
C SER A 213 14.31 34.54 -14.27
N PHE A 214 13.32 33.73 -14.67
CA PHE A 214 12.24 34.22 -15.55
C PHE A 214 11.23 35.15 -14.86
N TRP A 215 11.23 35.24 -13.52
CA TRP A 215 10.43 36.17 -12.74
C TRP A 215 11.23 37.39 -12.23
N GLN A 216 12.55 37.36 -12.28
CA GLN A 216 13.39 38.43 -11.77
C GLN A 216 13.14 39.79 -12.47
N PRO A 217 13.09 39.89 -13.82
CA PRO A 217 12.86 41.20 -14.50
C PRO A 217 11.59 41.91 -14.06
N PRO A 218 10.40 41.30 -14.09
CA PRO A 218 9.18 41.98 -13.65
C PRO A 218 9.17 42.33 -12.16
N ILE A 219 9.82 41.57 -11.32
CA ILE A 219 9.93 41.87 -9.88
C ILE A 219 10.88 43.06 -9.66
N GLN A 220 12.03 43.07 -10.34
CA GLN A 220 12.97 44.19 -10.26
C GLN A 220 12.34 45.49 -10.71
N GLU A 221 11.61 45.50 -11.83
CA GLU A 221 10.89 46.66 -12.32
C GLU A 221 9.88 47.21 -11.29
N LEU A 222 9.16 46.34 -10.59
CA LEU A 222 8.21 46.77 -9.56
C LEU A 222 8.91 47.33 -8.31
N LEU A 223 10.11 46.83 -7.97
CA LEU A 223 10.93 47.42 -6.92
C LEU A 223 11.47 48.80 -7.33
N ASP A 224 11.99 48.93 -8.56
CA ASP A 224 12.51 50.19 -9.09
C ASP A 224 11.45 51.27 -9.16
N LEU A 225 10.18 50.88 -9.41
CA LEU A 225 9.00 51.78 -9.41
C LEU A 225 8.47 52.06 -7.99
N GLY A 226 9.03 51.47 -6.95
CA GLY A 226 8.56 51.60 -5.56
C GLY A 226 7.15 51.00 -5.32
N ILE A 227 6.69 50.14 -6.22
CA ILE A 227 5.40 49.43 -6.08
C ILE A 227 5.53 48.26 -5.13
N LEU A 228 6.67 47.52 -5.18
CA LEU A 228 7.07 46.58 -4.19
C LEU A 228 8.02 47.27 -3.22
N ASN A 229 7.72 47.21 -1.94
CA ASN A 229 8.65 47.57 -0.89
C ASN A 229 9.12 46.25 -0.30
N GLY A 230 10.41 45.90 -0.52
CA GLY A 230 11.04 44.78 0.16
C GLY A 230 10.88 44.93 1.66
N GLY A 231 11.11 43.88 2.43
CA GLY A 231 10.83 43.84 3.86
C GLY A 231 11.43 44.97 4.72
N THR A 232 11.56 44.73 6.01
CA THR A 232 11.95 45.76 7.01
C THR A 232 13.34 46.37 6.83
N SER A 233 14.12 45.93 5.84
CA SER A 233 15.45 46.42 5.52
C SER A 233 15.57 47.15 4.17
N ALA A 234 14.46 47.57 3.59
CA ALA A 234 14.38 48.17 2.24
C ALA A 234 15.32 49.40 2.06
N GLU A 235 15.64 50.12 3.10
CA GLU A 235 16.61 51.23 3.05
C GLU A 235 18.06 50.76 2.82
N ASP A 236 18.38 49.52 3.27
CA ASP A 236 19.75 48.97 3.21
C ASP A 236 19.93 47.99 2.04
N ASN A 237 18.86 47.43 1.49
CA ASN A 237 18.92 46.45 0.39
C ASN A 237 17.78 46.65 -0.62
N PRO A 238 18.02 47.41 -1.73
CA PRO A 238 17.02 47.70 -2.73
C PRO A 238 16.51 46.47 -3.53
N THR A 239 17.13 45.30 -3.33
CA THR A 239 16.74 44.03 -3.96
C THR A 239 15.99 43.10 -3.02
N ASP A 240 15.71 43.55 -1.78
CA ASP A 240 14.97 42.75 -0.79
C ASP A 240 13.48 42.62 -1.21
N VAL A 241 13.02 41.38 -1.38
CA VAL A 241 11.68 41.05 -1.85
C VAL A 241 10.80 40.53 -0.72
N ASN A 242 11.34 39.63 0.09
CA ASN A 242 10.67 38.98 1.22
C ASN A 242 9.25 38.46 0.92
N LEU A 243 9.02 37.88 -0.25
CA LEU A 243 7.74 37.41 -0.73
C LEU A 243 7.73 35.90 -0.95
N SER A 244 6.62 35.26 -0.62
CA SER A 244 6.43 33.86 -0.92
C SER A 244 6.31 33.59 -2.43
N ARG A 245 6.63 32.38 -2.86
CA ARG A 245 6.52 31.92 -4.26
C ARG A 245 5.14 32.21 -4.85
N ASP A 246 4.07 31.97 -4.10
CA ASP A 246 2.71 32.17 -4.60
C ASP A 246 2.35 33.67 -4.71
N THR A 247 2.86 34.49 -3.81
CA THR A 247 2.72 35.95 -3.91
C THR A 247 3.47 36.50 -5.13
N ILE A 248 4.71 36.04 -5.37
CA ILE A 248 5.48 36.42 -6.56
C ILE A 248 4.75 36.04 -7.84
N LYS A 249 4.24 34.83 -7.94
CA LYS A 249 3.42 34.42 -9.10
C LYS A 249 2.22 35.34 -9.33
N ALA A 250 1.49 35.67 -8.27
CA ALA A 250 0.33 36.54 -8.37
C ALA A 250 0.72 37.95 -8.85
N VAL A 251 1.81 38.49 -8.31
CA VAL A 251 2.33 39.83 -8.69
C VAL A 251 2.79 39.85 -10.15
N VAL A 252 3.55 38.85 -10.58
CA VAL A 252 4.02 38.75 -11.98
C VAL A 252 2.87 38.60 -12.96
N LEU A 253 1.85 37.79 -12.64
CA LEU A 253 0.65 37.65 -13.46
C LEU A 253 -0.16 38.94 -13.53
N MET A 254 -0.30 39.68 -12.42
CA MET A 254 -0.97 40.97 -12.38
C MET A 254 -0.24 41.99 -13.24
N LYS A 255 1.10 42.09 -13.12
CA LYS A 255 1.93 42.95 -13.96
C LYS A 255 1.75 42.63 -15.44
N ALA A 256 1.85 41.37 -15.83
CA ALA A 256 1.66 40.94 -17.21
C ALA A 256 0.28 41.30 -17.75
N TYR A 257 -0.77 41.20 -16.95
CA TYR A 257 -2.12 41.62 -17.30
C TYR A 257 -2.22 43.13 -17.51
N ILE A 258 -1.63 43.92 -16.61
CA ILE A 258 -1.62 45.39 -16.71
C ILE A 258 -0.86 45.82 -17.96
N ASP A 259 0.33 45.29 -18.22
CA ASP A 259 1.12 45.60 -19.41
C ASP A 259 0.36 45.25 -20.70
N ALA A 260 -0.30 44.08 -20.75
CA ALA A 260 -1.12 43.69 -21.90
C ALA A 260 -2.35 44.60 -22.13
N LYS A 261 -2.98 45.12 -21.05
CA LYS A 261 -4.20 45.88 -21.12
C LYS A 261 -3.97 47.37 -21.31
N TYR A 262 -2.91 47.90 -20.75
CA TYR A 262 -2.65 49.35 -20.67
C TYR A 262 -1.28 49.77 -21.23
N GLY A 263 -0.39 48.83 -21.55
CA GLY A 263 0.96 49.08 -22.07
C GLY A 263 1.03 49.39 -23.58
N GLY A 264 -0.11 49.42 -24.27
CA GLY A 264 -0.22 49.62 -25.71
C GLY A 264 0.03 51.04 -26.24
N ASP A 265 0.29 52.03 -25.38
CA ASP A 265 0.45 53.43 -25.76
C ASP A 265 1.86 54.02 -25.51
N LYS A 266 2.92 53.25 -25.75
CA LYS A 266 4.30 53.80 -25.72
C LYS A 266 4.92 54.00 -27.09
N ASN A 267 4.09 54.28 -28.14
CA ASN A 267 4.57 54.78 -29.42
C ASN A 267 3.59 55.90 -29.90
N GLY A 268 3.78 57.08 -29.33
CA GLY A 268 3.24 58.37 -29.79
C GLY A 268 4.35 59.38 -29.78
#